data_747fe40f1cc14c78ca24f584c3fefc20
#
_entry.id   747fe40f1cc14c78ca24f584c3fefc20
#
_cell.length_a   1.000
_cell.length_b   1.000
_cell.length_c   1.000
_cell.angle_alpha   90.00
_cell.angle_beta   90.00
_cell.angle_gamma   90.00
#
_symmetry.space_group_name_H-M   'P 1'
#
loop_
_entity.id
_entity.type
_entity.pdbx_description
1 polymer ?
#
loop_
_entity_poly.entity_id
_entity_poly.type
_entity_poly.pdbx_seq_one_letter_code
_entity_poly.pdbx_strand_id
1 'polypeptide(L)'
;MLELEKLQKSYRKNEVLRDVSITVKDGESVCFVGANGAGKSTLLKIIVGALKPDAGTILWNGKAVDGTFLSEHVGYVPQENPLFEDLTVKDNLELWYANDKASLQKDLEDGWLFYFGMHKIYKKPVKKLSGGMKKRLSI
;
A
#
# COMPACT_ATOMS: atom_id res chain seq x y z
N MET A 1 1.15 17.44 4.49
CA MET A 1 1.01 17.06 5.90
C MET A 1 -0.25 16.21 6.07
N LEU A 2 -0.15 15.08 6.76
CA LEU A 2 -1.27 14.18 7.09
C LEU A 2 -1.50 14.22 8.61
N GLU A 3 -2.76 14.40 9.03
CA GLU A 3 -3.14 14.45 10.43
C GLU A 3 -4.28 13.45 10.69
N LEU A 4 -4.13 12.67 11.73
CA LEU A 4 -5.13 11.74 12.23
C LEU A 4 -5.61 12.28 13.56
N GLU A 5 -6.92 12.46 13.74
CA GLU A 5 -7.50 13.03 14.95
C GLU A 5 -8.48 12.05 15.57
N LYS A 6 -8.16 11.59 16.76
CA LYS A 6 -9.01 10.73 17.61
C LYS A 6 -9.63 9.55 16.85
N LEU A 7 -8.82 8.89 16.00
CA LEU A 7 -9.29 7.74 15.24
C LEU A 7 -9.64 6.59 16.17
N GLN A 8 -10.82 6.03 15.96
CA GLN A 8 -11.31 4.85 16.66
C GLN A 8 -11.68 3.77 15.66
N LYS A 9 -11.39 2.51 16.02
CA LYS A 9 -11.81 1.34 15.25
C LYS A 9 -12.02 0.15 16.15
N SER A 10 -13.18 -0.48 16.00
CA SER A 10 -13.55 -1.70 16.70
C SER A 10 -13.92 -2.79 15.70
N TYR A 11 -13.64 -4.02 16.07
CA TYR A 11 -14.16 -5.21 15.40
C TYR A 11 -15.03 -5.99 16.39
N ARG A 12 -16.34 -5.94 16.19
CA ARG A 12 -17.34 -6.48 17.13
C ARG A 12 -17.16 -5.82 18.52
N LYS A 13 -16.76 -6.58 19.53
CA LYS A 13 -16.53 -6.10 20.92
C LYS A 13 -15.06 -5.75 21.20
N ASN A 14 -14.16 -5.91 20.24
CA ASN A 14 -12.74 -5.62 20.41
C ASN A 14 -12.39 -4.27 19.82
N GLU A 15 -12.08 -3.31 20.69
CA GLU A 15 -11.60 -2.00 20.31
C GLU A 15 -10.11 -2.08 19.98
N VAL A 16 -9.76 -1.81 18.72
CA VAL A 16 -8.41 -1.97 18.16
C VAL A 16 -7.67 -0.64 18.11
N LEU A 17 -8.37 0.44 17.78
CA LEU A 17 -7.82 1.79 17.83
C LEU A 17 -8.65 2.63 18.79
N ARG A 18 -7.96 3.30 19.73
CA ARG A 18 -8.56 4.13 20.79
C ARG A 18 -7.97 5.53 20.71
N ASP A 19 -8.76 6.49 20.23
CA ASP A 19 -8.39 7.91 20.18
C ASP A 19 -6.99 8.18 19.60
N VAL A 20 -6.63 7.47 18.52
CA VAL A 20 -5.30 7.58 17.91
C VAL A 20 -5.19 8.92 17.19
N SER A 21 -4.25 9.75 17.63
CA SER A 21 -3.95 11.05 17.03
C SER A 21 -2.47 11.10 16.65
N ILE A 22 -2.18 11.42 15.38
CA ILE A 22 -0.83 11.43 14.83
C ILE A 22 -0.76 12.52 13.77
N THR A 23 0.35 13.24 13.72
CA THR A 23 0.68 14.17 12.65
C THR A 23 1.92 13.69 11.93
N VAL A 24 1.86 13.60 10.60
CA VAL A 24 2.99 13.27 9.73
C VAL A 24 3.25 14.46 8.80
N LYS A 25 4.42 15.08 8.94
CA LYS A 25 4.82 16.22 8.13
C LYS A 25 5.35 15.77 6.77
N ASP A 26 5.39 16.68 5.82
CA ASP A 26 5.98 16.41 4.51
C ASP A 26 7.49 16.08 4.67
N GLY A 27 7.94 15.04 3.98
CA GLY A 27 9.29 14.50 4.08
C GLY A 27 9.59 13.68 5.33
N GLU A 28 8.63 13.50 6.24
CA GLU A 28 8.80 12.70 7.46
C GLU A 28 8.58 11.22 7.20
N SER A 29 9.39 10.38 7.85
CA SER A 29 9.22 8.93 7.87
C SER A 29 8.77 8.49 9.26
N VAL A 30 7.65 7.79 9.35
CA VAL A 30 7.05 7.33 10.61
C VAL A 30 7.01 5.81 10.64
N CYS A 31 7.36 5.22 11.77
CA CYS A 31 7.30 3.78 12.00
C CYS A 31 6.34 3.46 13.16
N PHE A 32 5.38 2.58 12.91
CA PHE A 32 4.48 2.05 13.95
C PHE A 32 5.05 0.77 14.53
N VAL A 33 5.41 0.80 15.82
CA VAL A 33 5.98 -0.34 16.55
C VAL A 33 4.98 -0.82 17.61
N GLY A 34 4.90 -2.13 17.80
CA GLY A 34 4.00 -2.73 18.80
C GLY A 34 3.78 -4.22 18.58
N ALA A 35 3.17 -4.89 19.55
CA ALA A 35 2.86 -6.32 19.49
C ALA A 35 1.93 -6.70 18.30
N ASN A 36 1.85 -7.99 18.00
CA ASN A 36 0.86 -8.49 17.05
C ASN A 36 -0.55 -8.23 17.60
N GLY A 37 -1.45 -7.76 16.73
CA GLY A 37 -2.79 -7.37 17.14
C GLY A 37 -2.93 -5.94 17.70
N ALA A 38 -1.86 -5.17 17.87
CA ALA A 38 -1.90 -3.80 18.40
C ALA A 38 -2.57 -2.76 17.46
N GLY A 39 -3.13 -3.17 16.32
CA GLY A 39 -3.85 -2.27 15.42
C GLY A 39 -3.01 -1.61 14.33
N LYS A 40 -1.70 -1.90 14.23
CA LYS A 40 -0.81 -1.28 13.22
C LYS A 40 -1.35 -1.40 11.79
N SER A 41 -1.70 -2.61 11.37
CA SER A 41 -2.25 -2.87 10.03
C SER A 41 -3.64 -2.26 9.84
N THR A 42 -4.44 -2.16 10.90
CA THR A 42 -5.74 -1.48 10.88
C THR A 42 -5.55 0.01 10.65
N LEU A 43 -4.62 0.64 11.35
CA LEU A 43 -4.28 2.05 11.19
C LEU A 43 -3.78 2.33 9.76
N LEU A 44 -2.85 1.54 9.24
CA LEU A 44 -2.36 1.67 7.87
C LEU A 44 -3.50 1.52 6.83
N LYS A 45 -4.40 0.55 6.99
CA LYS A 45 -5.56 0.38 6.11
C LYS A 45 -6.51 1.59 6.13
N ILE A 46 -6.63 2.28 7.27
CA ILE A 46 -7.40 3.52 7.37
C ILE A 46 -6.67 4.66 6.64
N ILE A 47 -5.36 4.82 6.85
CA ILE A 47 -4.55 5.85 6.20
C ILE A 47 -4.60 5.74 4.67
N VAL A 48 -4.66 4.53 4.13
CA VAL A 48 -4.71 4.32 2.67
C VAL A 48 -6.14 4.27 2.11
N GLY A 49 -7.15 4.60 2.92
CA GLY A 49 -8.54 4.61 2.49
C GLY A 49 -9.19 3.23 2.32
N ALA A 50 -8.46 2.13 2.56
CA ALA A 50 -8.98 0.77 2.43
C ALA A 50 -9.93 0.34 3.56
N LEU A 51 -9.98 1.10 4.65
CA LEU A 51 -10.84 0.85 5.81
C LEU A 51 -11.36 2.16 6.38
N LYS A 52 -12.67 2.24 6.61
CA LYS A 52 -13.29 3.40 7.27
C LYS A 52 -13.12 3.31 8.79
N PRO A 53 -12.66 4.38 9.48
CA PRO A 53 -12.70 4.45 10.94
C PRO A 53 -14.15 4.52 11.44
N ASP A 54 -14.37 4.13 12.69
CA ASP A 54 -15.69 4.23 13.34
C ASP A 54 -15.93 5.64 13.89
N ALA A 55 -14.86 6.33 14.31
CA ALA A 55 -14.87 7.74 14.73
C ALA A 55 -13.50 8.38 14.46
N GLY A 56 -13.45 9.72 14.57
CA GLY A 56 -12.28 10.53 14.30
C GLY A 56 -12.25 11.08 12.88
N THR A 57 -11.25 11.90 12.59
CA THR A 57 -11.11 12.61 11.32
C THR A 57 -9.71 12.45 10.77
N ILE A 58 -9.60 12.41 9.45
CA ILE A 58 -8.31 12.45 8.73
C ILE A 58 -8.25 13.77 7.98
N LEU A 59 -7.16 14.51 8.18
CA LEU A 59 -6.92 15.77 7.51
C LEU A 59 -5.70 15.63 6.58
N TRP A 60 -5.83 16.18 5.39
CA TRP A 60 -4.74 16.35 4.43
C TRP A 60 -4.51 17.84 4.20
N ASN A 61 -3.37 18.34 4.64
CA ASN A 61 -3.06 19.79 4.64
C ASN A 61 -4.17 20.63 5.29
N GLY A 62 -4.64 20.20 6.48
CA GLY A 62 -5.67 20.88 7.26
C GLY A 62 -7.11 20.73 6.74
N LYS A 63 -7.33 19.97 5.66
CA LYS A 63 -8.68 19.73 5.12
C LYS A 63 -9.11 18.29 5.38
N ALA A 64 -10.32 18.11 5.89
CA ALA A 64 -10.89 16.78 6.09
C ALA A 64 -11.01 16.02 4.76
N VAL A 65 -10.55 14.78 4.74
CA VAL A 65 -10.57 13.91 3.57
C VAL A 65 -11.24 12.58 3.91
N ASP A 66 -11.74 11.91 2.87
CA ASP A 66 -12.36 10.60 2.98
C ASP A 66 -11.48 9.47 2.42
N GLY A 67 -12.00 8.24 2.48
CA GLY A 67 -11.29 7.07 1.98
C GLY A 67 -11.05 7.11 0.46
N THR A 68 -11.95 7.74 -0.31
CA THR A 68 -11.80 7.88 -1.77
C THR A 68 -10.59 8.75 -2.09
N PHE A 69 -10.51 9.93 -1.48
CA PHE A 69 -9.35 10.81 -1.63
C PHE A 69 -8.04 10.10 -1.24
N LEU A 70 -8.05 9.40 -0.10
CA LEU A 70 -6.85 8.70 0.38
C LEU A 70 -6.41 7.59 -0.59
N SER A 71 -7.35 6.81 -1.12
CA SER A 71 -7.02 5.73 -2.07
C SER A 71 -6.44 6.24 -3.39
N GLU A 72 -6.75 7.47 -3.78
CA GLU A 72 -6.21 8.11 -4.99
C GLU A 72 -4.86 8.80 -4.77
N HIS A 73 -4.54 9.18 -3.52
CA HIS A 73 -3.37 10.01 -3.21
C HIS A 73 -2.30 9.30 -2.37
N VAL A 74 -2.60 8.11 -1.82
CA VAL A 74 -1.68 7.36 -0.95
C VAL A 74 -1.29 6.04 -1.58
N GLY A 75 -0.02 5.86 -1.89
CA GLY A 75 0.52 4.58 -2.33
C GLY A 75 0.59 3.58 -1.18
N TYR A 76 0.21 2.32 -1.42
CA TYR A 76 0.22 1.27 -0.42
C TYR A 76 0.89 -0.01 -0.92
N VAL A 77 1.86 -0.48 -0.17
CA VAL A 77 2.48 -1.78 -0.39
C VAL A 77 2.04 -2.72 0.73
N PRO A 78 1.12 -3.67 0.47
CA PRO A 78 0.61 -4.57 1.50
C PRO A 78 1.67 -5.53 2.02
N GLN A 79 1.45 -6.07 3.22
CA GLN A 79 2.33 -7.06 3.81
C GLN A 79 2.37 -8.35 2.97
N GLU A 80 1.23 -8.82 2.53
CA GLU A 80 1.10 -9.93 1.59
C GLU A 80 1.30 -9.42 0.16
N ASN A 81 1.98 -10.21 -0.66
CA ASN A 81 2.19 -9.84 -2.06
C ASN A 81 0.91 -10.19 -2.86
N PRO A 82 0.22 -9.22 -3.46
CA PRO A 82 -0.99 -9.47 -4.25
C PRO A 82 -0.62 -10.01 -5.65
N LEU A 83 0.16 -11.08 -5.68
CA LEU A 83 0.69 -11.68 -6.91
C LEU A 83 -0.05 -12.97 -7.26
N PHE A 84 -0.36 -13.14 -8.52
CA PHE A 84 -0.82 -14.40 -9.07
C PHE A 84 0.39 -15.33 -9.27
N GLU A 85 0.63 -16.22 -8.32
CA GLU A 85 1.85 -17.03 -8.26
C GLU A 85 2.01 -18.01 -9.42
N ASP A 86 0.91 -18.49 -10.00
CA ASP A 86 0.93 -19.41 -11.14
C ASP A 86 1.15 -18.70 -12.48
N LEU A 87 1.06 -17.39 -12.51
CA LEU A 87 1.33 -16.56 -13.68
C LEU A 87 2.80 -16.12 -13.72
N THR A 88 3.24 -15.66 -14.90
CA THR A 88 4.57 -15.06 -15.05
C THR A 88 4.60 -13.63 -14.51
N VAL A 89 5.80 -13.07 -14.32
CA VAL A 89 5.98 -11.64 -14.02
C VAL A 89 5.29 -10.79 -15.08
N LYS A 90 5.46 -11.14 -16.35
CA LYS A 90 4.79 -10.50 -17.48
C LYS A 90 3.28 -10.42 -17.28
N ASP A 91 2.63 -11.56 -17.03
CA ASP A 91 1.18 -11.63 -16.92
C ASP A 91 0.65 -10.80 -15.75
N ASN A 92 1.36 -10.82 -14.60
CA ASN A 92 1.02 -9.98 -13.45
C ASN A 92 1.12 -8.49 -13.78
N LEU A 93 2.19 -8.05 -14.46
CA LEU A 93 2.38 -6.66 -14.86
C LEU A 93 1.33 -6.23 -15.90
N GLU A 94 1.03 -7.05 -16.88
CA GLU A 94 0.00 -6.74 -17.89
C GLU A 94 -1.38 -6.57 -17.24
N LEU A 95 -1.71 -7.36 -16.22
CA LEU A 95 -2.94 -7.19 -15.44
C LEU A 95 -2.97 -5.85 -14.68
N TRP A 96 -1.86 -5.46 -14.07
CA TRP A 96 -1.81 -4.23 -13.26
C TRP A 96 -1.79 -2.96 -14.09
N TYR A 97 -1.12 -3.00 -15.24
CA TYR A 97 -1.14 -1.87 -16.17
C TYR A 97 -2.46 -1.77 -16.97
N ALA A 98 -3.44 -2.67 -16.70
CA ALA A 98 -4.79 -2.62 -17.27
C ALA A 98 -4.80 -2.41 -18.81
N ASN A 99 -3.87 -3.08 -19.52
CA ASN A 99 -3.65 -2.97 -20.98
C ASN A 99 -2.95 -1.68 -21.46
N ASP A 100 -2.46 -0.82 -20.57
CA ASP A 100 -1.58 0.28 -20.96
C ASP A 100 -0.16 -0.25 -21.27
N LYS A 101 -0.03 -0.83 -22.48
CA LYS A 101 1.22 -1.43 -22.93
C LYS A 101 2.33 -0.39 -23.13
N ALA A 102 1.98 0.86 -23.42
CA ALA A 102 2.95 1.92 -23.64
C ALA A 102 3.66 2.29 -22.32
N SER A 103 2.91 2.51 -21.26
CA SER A 103 3.47 2.77 -19.92
C SER A 103 4.26 1.57 -19.40
N LEU A 104 3.76 0.34 -19.57
CA LEU A 104 4.47 -0.88 -19.19
C LEU A 104 5.82 -0.99 -19.92
N GLN A 105 5.85 -0.76 -21.22
CA GLN A 105 7.06 -0.84 -22.03
C GLN A 105 8.09 0.21 -21.57
N LYS A 106 7.66 1.44 -21.34
CA LYS A 106 8.49 2.52 -20.83
C LYS A 106 9.11 2.16 -19.48
N ASP A 107 8.32 1.65 -18.53
CA ASP A 107 8.81 1.27 -17.20
C ASP A 107 9.77 0.08 -17.23
N LEU A 108 9.65 -0.81 -18.21
CA LEU A 108 10.58 -1.92 -18.42
C LEU A 108 11.91 -1.47 -19.05
N GLU A 109 11.93 -0.36 -19.79
CA GLU A 109 13.13 0.16 -20.48
C GLU A 109 13.94 1.12 -19.60
N ASP A 110 13.30 2.06 -18.90
CA ASP A 110 13.98 3.12 -18.14
C ASP A 110 13.27 3.55 -16.83
N GLY A 111 12.12 2.93 -16.51
CA GLY A 111 11.33 3.23 -15.31
C GLY A 111 11.66 2.35 -14.09
N TRP A 112 10.73 2.32 -13.14
CA TRP A 112 10.89 1.56 -11.89
C TRP A 112 11.09 0.06 -12.10
N LEU A 113 10.39 -0.53 -13.07
CA LEU A 113 10.54 -1.95 -13.38
C LEU A 113 11.94 -2.28 -13.88
N PHE A 114 12.58 -1.39 -14.62
CA PHE A 114 13.97 -1.51 -15.03
C PHE A 114 14.91 -1.46 -13.81
N TYR A 115 14.77 -0.46 -12.95
CA TYR A 115 15.58 -0.31 -11.73
C TYR A 115 15.46 -1.50 -10.80
N PHE A 116 14.29 -2.07 -10.64
CA PHE A 116 14.08 -3.27 -9.84
C PHE A 116 14.51 -4.56 -10.53
N GLY A 117 14.98 -4.50 -11.76
CA GLY A 117 15.47 -5.64 -12.54
C GLY A 117 14.35 -6.57 -13.02
N MET A 118 13.12 -6.09 -13.12
CA MET A 118 11.96 -6.89 -13.55
C MET A 118 12.08 -7.33 -15.00
N HIS A 119 12.71 -6.53 -15.86
CA HIS A 119 13.01 -6.88 -17.26
C HIS A 119 13.82 -8.19 -17.38
N LYS A 120 14.71 -8.48 -16.42
CA LYS A 120 15.56 -9.71 -16.42
C LYS A 120 14.78 -10.98 -16.08
N ILE A 121 13.67 -10.84 -15.39
CA ILE A 121 12.87 -11.95 -14.89
C ILE A 121 11.46 -11.99 -15.49
N TYR A 122 11.20 -11.15 -16.49
CA TYR A 122 9.90 -10.88 -17.09
C TYR A 122 9.11 -12.14 -17.47
N LYS A 123 9.80 -13.16 -18.00
CA LYS A 123 9.20 -14.43 -18.41
C LYS A 123 9.19 -15.52 -17.30
N LYS A 124 9.70 -15.21 -16.10
CA LYS A 124 9.73 -16.20 -15.01
C LYS A 124 8.35 -16.33 -14.34
N PRO A 125 7.90 -17.56 -14.01
CA PRO A 125 6.74 -17.76 -13.14
C PRO A 125 6.99 -17.15 -11.75
N VAL A 126 5.98 -16.46 -11.20
CA VAL A 126 6.09 -15.76 -9.91
C VAL A 126 6.42 -16.72 -8.77
N LYS A 127 5.89 -17.94 -8.77
CA LYS A 127 6.21 -18.97 -7.76
C LYS A 127 7.70 -19.34 -7.68
N LYS A 128 8.50 -19.08 -8.72
CA LYS A 128 9.95 -19.32 -8.75
C LYS A 128 10.77 -18.13 -8.28
N LEU A 129 10.14 -17.03 -7.88
CA LEU A 129 10.80 -15.84 -7.37
C LEU A 129 11.10 -15.99 -5.87
N SER A 130 12.22 -15.39 -5.43
CA SER A 130 12.49 -15.24 -4.00
C SER A 130 11.48 -14.25 -3.37
N GLY A 131 11.31 -14.30 -2.04
CA GLY A 131 10.43 -13.37 -1.32
C GLY A 131 10.77 -11.90 -1.60
N GLY A 132 12.06 -11.55 -1.64
CA GLY A 132 12.52 -10.19 -1.98
C GLY A 132 12.22 -9.79 -3.43
N MET A 133 12.26 -10.74 -4.39
CA MET A 133 11.87 -10.48 -5.77
C MET A 133 10.34 -10.30 -5.89
N LYS A 134 9.55 -11.13 -5.20
CA LYS A 134 8.09 -10.96 -5.12
C LYS A 134 7.74 -9.60 -4.53
N LYS A 135 8.42 -9.18 -3.45
CA LYS A 135 8.17 -7.89 -2.83
C LYS A 135 8.50 -6.72 -3.76
N ARG A 136 9.61 -6.77 -4.49
CA ARG A 136 9.95 -5.76 -5.50
C ARG A 136 8.95 -5.70 -6.65
N LEU A 137 8.38 -6.84 -7.03
CA LEU A 137 7.34 -6.88 -8.06
C LEU A 137 6.01 -6.29 -7.57
N SER A 138 5.73 -6.29 -6.25
CA SER A 138 4.47 -5.79 -5.67
C SER A 138 4.52 -4.30 -5.24
N ILE A 139 5.61 -3.59 -5.52
CA ILE A 139 5.76 -2.14 -5.33
C ILE A 139 5.30 -1.38 -6.56
#